data_b9204bd21746cc5c76790ea0114fe97f
#
_entry.id   b9204bd21746cc5c76790ea0114fe97f
#
_cell.length_a   1.000
_cell.length_b   1.000
_cell.length_c   1.000
_cell.angle_alpha   90.00
_cell.angle_beta   90.00
_cell.angle_gamma   90.00
#
_symmetry.space_group_name_H-M   'P 1'
#
loop_
_entity.id
_entity.type
_entity.pdbx_description
1 polymer ?
#
loop_
_entity_poly.entity_id
_entity_poly.type
_entity_poly.pdbx_seq_one_letter_code
_entity_poly.pdbx_strand_id
1 'polypeptide(L)'
;MFTVAPVHAASGPLGIDHRLPYDNSGIWARHNQLLLEDGVILTELGGALWLGGQNRLGKTFWQSIDSSAFTALTVQGMKYAFGRERPSQTDNPNEWFKGGQSFPSGEVALQASFVTPFIAEYSHNHPWVWALEALPAYDAVARMKTQGHWQTDVLAGWAVGTLWGIYAHDRQTPLILGIMPHGIYVGLHATF
;
A
#
# COMPACT_ATOMS: atom_id res chain seq x y z
N MET A 1 -46.46 3.01 16.72
CA MET A 1 -45.74 3.76 15.71
C MET A 1 -44.34 3.14 15.63
N PHE A 2 -44.09 2.24 14.69
CA PHE A 2 -42.79 1.57 14.54
C PHE A 2 -41.89 2.52 13.74
N THR A 3 -40.87 3.08 14.37
CA THR A 3 -39.82 3.77 13.67
C THR A 3 -38.93 2.73 12.98
N VAL A 4 -39.09 2.57 11.68
CA VAL A 4 -38.13 1.84 10.86
C VAL A 4 -36.85 2.65 10.88
N ALA A 5 -35.82 2.15 11.55
CA ALA A 5 -34.48 2.72 11.44
C ALA A 5 -34.09 2.70 9.95
N PRO A 6 -33.51 3.79 9.40
CA PRO A 6 -33.04 3.77 8.04
C PRO A 6 -31.99 2.67 7.90
N VAL A 7 -32.28 1.68 7.07
CA VAL A 7 -31.26 0.75 6.60
C VAL A 7 -30.27 1.62 5.83
N HIS A 8 -29.13 1.88 6.42
CA HIS A 8 -28.02 2.48 5.68
C HIS A 8 -27.62 1.45 4.64
N ALA A 9 -28.13 1.61 3.43
CA ALA A 9 -27.72 0.78 2.31
C ALA A 9 -26.21 0.93 2.21
N ALA A 10 -25.48 -0.19 2.31
CA ALA A 10 -24.08 -0.23 1.95
C ALA A 10 -23.95 0.44 0.58
N SER A 11 -23.10 1.43 0.48
CA SER A 11 -22.97 2.25 -0.72
C SER A 11 -21.49 2.34 -1.10
N GLY A 12 -21.17 3.10 -2.12
CA GLY A 12 -19.84 3.10 -2.71
C GLY A 12 -19.74 2.17 -3.91
N PRO A 13 -18.59 2.15 -4.60
CA PRO A 13 -18.43 1.52 -5.92
C PRO A 13 -18.81 0.03 -5.99
N LEU A 14 -18.60 -0.73 -4.90
CA LEU A 14 -18.92 -2.17 -4.82
C LEU A 14 -20.08 -2.47 -3.87
N GLY A 15 -20.76 -1.44 -3.36
CA GLY A 15 -21.82 -1.61 -2.38
C GLY A 15 -21.36 -2.10 -0.99
N ILE A 16 -20.05 -2.07 -0.71
CA ILE A 16 -19.46 -2.61 0.53
C ILE A 16 -19.02 -1.53 1.52
N ASP A 17 -18.98 -0.27 1.09
CA ASP A 17 -18.48 0.81 1.91
C ASP A 17 -19.49 1.19 3.00
N HIS A 18 -19.04 1.11 4.23
CA HIS A 18 -19.75 1.55 5.41
C HIS A 18 -18.79 2.07 6.45
N ARG A 19 -19.25 3.01 7.26
CA ARG A 19 -18.47 3.56 8.34
C ARG A 19 -18.38 2.58 9.49
N LEU A 20 -17.16 2.20 9.90
CA LEU A 20 -16.95 1.39 11.09
C LEU A 20 -16.99 2.24 12.36
N PRO A 21 -17.35 1.63 13.52
CA PRO A 21 -17.15 2.29 14.80
C PRO A 21 -15.69 2.72 14.97
N TYR A 22 -15.50 3.99 15.34
CA TYR A 22 -14.15 4.54 15.53
C TYR A 22 -13.42 3.85 16.67
N ASP A 23 -12.22 3.39 16.39
CA ASP A 23 -11.32 2.80 17.37
C ASP A 23 -9.87 3.19 17.02
N ASN A 24 -9.25 3.98 17.90
CA ASN A 24 -7.86 4.40 17.80
C ASN A 24 -7.08 3.96 19.05
N SER A 25 -7.35 2.75 19.55
CA SER A 25 -6.75 2.23 20.78
C SER A 25 -6.02 0.90 20.55
N GLY A 26 -5.17 0.53 21.49
CA GLY A 26 -4.43 -0.74 21.45
C GLY A 26 -3.71 -0.93 20.12
N ILE A 27 -3.88 -2.10 19.51
CA ILE A 27 -3.23 -2.44 18.23
C ILE A 27 -3.72 -1.57 17.06
N TRP A 28 -4.91 -0.95 17.14
CA TRP A 28 -5.46 -0.11 16.09
C TRP A 28 -5.00 1.37 16.18
N ALA A 29 -4.25 1.72 17.24
CA ALA A 29 -3.82 3.10 17.44
C ALA A 29 -2.98 3.61 16.28
N ARG A 30 -3.24 4.86 15.86
CA ARG A 30 -2.59 5.48 14.70
C ARG A 30 -1.06 5.46 14.77
N HIS A 31 -0.49 5.63 15.97
CA HIS A 31 0.96 5.59 16.13
C HIS A 31 1.57 4.22 15.75
N ASN A 32 0.86 3.10 15.98
CA ASN A 32 1.33 1.78 15.58
C ASN A 32 1.36 1.62 14.06
N GLN A 33 0.37 2.21 13.36
CA GLN A 33 0.32 2.21 11.90
C GLN A 33 1.51 3.01 11.33
N LEU A 34 1.81 4.18 11.89
CA LEU A 34 2.97 4.99 11.51
C LEU A 34 4.30 4.27 11.79
N LEU A 35 4.43 3.62 12.96
CA LEU A 35 5.62 2.82 13.27
C LEU A 35 5.80 1.65 12.31
N LEU A 36 4.70 1.03 11.85
CA LEU A 36 4.75 -0.03 10.85
C LEU A 36 5.20 0.53 9.49
N GLU A 37 4.64 1.65 9.06
CA GLU A 37 5.01 2.33 7.81
C GLU A 37 6.50 2.71 7.81
N ASP A 38 6.96 3.38 8.86
CA ASP A 38 8.37 3.75 9.04
C ASP A 38 9.28 2.52 9.08
N GLY A 39 8.85 1.47 9.78
CA GLY A 39 9.57 0.19 9.88
C GLY A 39 9.71 -0.51 8.53
N VAL A 40 8.68 -0.49 7.69
CA VAL A 40 8.72 -1.03 6.33
C VAL A 40 9.70 -0.23 5.48
N ILE A 41 9.60 1.10 5.47
CA ILE A 41 10.50 1.97 4.69
C ILE A 41 11.96 1.76 5.12
N LEU A 42 12.22 1.71 6.44
CA LEU A 42 13.58 1.48 6.95
C LEU A 42 14.11 0.09 6.59
N THR A 43 13.26 -0.93 6.63
CA THR A 43 13.62 -2.31 6.26
C THR A 43 13.92 -2.40 4.78
N GLU A 44 13.11 -1.77 3.94
CA GLU A 44 13.27 -1.73 2.49
C GLU A 44 14.58 -1.07 2.09
N LEU A 45 14.80 0.16 2.56
CA LEU A 45 16.02 0.91 2.27
C LEU A 45 17.26 0.27 2.89
N GLY A 46 17.18 -0.13 4.16
CA GLY A 46 18.28 -0.78 4.87
C GLY A 46 18.68 -2.10 4.24
N GLY A 47 17.71 -2.94 3.85
CA GLY A 47 17.94 -4.20 3.17
C GLY A 47 18.60 -4.02 1.80
N ALA A 48 18.10 -3.07 1.01
CA ALA A 48 18.66 -2.76 -0.31
C ALA A 48 20.10 -2.23 -0.23
N LEU A 49 20.37 -1.31 0.68
CA LEU A 49 21.70 -0.71 0.85
C LEU A 49 22.69 -1.72 1.44
N TRP A 50 22.27 -2.52 2.43
CA TRP A 50 23.13 -3.50 3.09
C TRP A 50 23.51 -4.68 2.19
N LEU A 51 22.55 -5.19 1.43
CA LEU A 51 22.74 -6.40 0.61
C LEU A 51 23.21 -6.07 -0.82
N GLY A 52 23.01 -4.83 -1.26
CA GLY A 52 23.29 -4.44 -2.63
C GLY A 52 22.39 -5.14 -3.64
N GLY A 53 22.69 -5.02 -4.94
CA GLY A 53 21.89 -5.61 -6.02
C GLY A 53 22.45 -6.93 -6.59
N GLN A 54 23.53 -7.48 -6.02
CA GLN A 54 24.24 -8.61 -6.62
C GLN A 54 23.69 -9.99 -6.22
N ASN A 55 23.05 -10.07 -5.07
CA ASN A 55 22.44 -11.32 -4.62
C ASN A 55 20.90 -11.27 -4.76
N ARG A 56 20.27 -12.45 -4.73
CA ARG A 56 18.83 -12.61 -4.94
C ARG A 56 18.00 -11.76 -3.98
N LEU A 57 18.34 -11.77 -2.69
CA LEU A 57 17.60 -11.04 -1.67
C LEU A 57 17.77 -9.52 -1.82
N GLY A 58 18.99 -9.05 -2.06
CA GLY A 58 19.25 -7.63 -2.30
C GLY A 58 18.54 -7.11 -3.55
N LYS A 59 18.53 -7.91 -4.64
CA LYS A 59 17.73 -7.60 -5.83
C LYS A 59 16.24 -7.45 -5.50
N THR A 60 15.68 -8.35 -4.67
CA THR A 60 14.28 -8.27 -4.27
C THR A 60 13.99 -6.99 -3.46
N PHE A 61 14.90 -6.57 -2.58
CA PHE A 61 14.76 -5.27 -1.89
C PHE A 61 14.76 -4.08 -2.87
N TRP A 62 15.62 -4.09 -3.88
CA TRP A 62 15.62 -3.03 -4.90
C TRP A 62 14.35 -3.03 -5.75
N GLN A 63 13.81 -4.22 -6.09
CA GLN A 63 12.52 -4.35 -6.76
C GLN A 63 11.37 -3.81 -5.89
N SER A 64 11.45 -4.03 -4.58
CA SER A 64 10.51 -3.50 -3.61
C SER A 64 10.55 -1.96 -3.59
N ILE A 65 11.73 -1.33 -3.56
CA ILE A 65 11.89 0.14 -3.65
C ILE A 65 11.26 0.68 -4.95
N ASP A 66 11.52 0.05 -6.09
CA ASP A 66 10.92 0.45 -7.36
C ASP A 66 9.38 0.38 -7.28
N SER A 67 8.86 -0.71 -6.74
CA SER A 67 7.42 -0.91 -6.54
C SER A 67 6.82 0.18 -5.65
N SER A 68 7.45 0.46 -4.51
CA SER A 68 7.00 1.48 -3.55
C SER A 68 7.01 2.88 -4.16
N ALA A 69 8.03 3.22 -4.94
CA ALA A 69 8.11 4.51 -5.63
C ALA A 69 7.00 4.69 -6.66
N PHE A 70 6.76 3.70 -7.53
CA PHE A 70 5.67 3.75 -8.50
C PHE A 70 4.29 3.74 -7.84
N THR A 71 4.15 2.97 -6.76
CA THR A 71 2.93 2.94 -5.97
C THR A 71 2.63 4.32 -5.36
N ALA A 72 3.62 4.96 -4.75
CA ALA A 72 3.45 6.30 -4.16
C ALA A 72 3.02 7.34 -5.19
N LEU A 73 3.66 7.35 -6.38
CA LEU A 73 3.30 8.25 -7.47
C LEU A 73 1.87 7.99 -7.97
N THR A 74 1.51 6.71 -8.18
CA THR A 74 0.18 6.31 -8.65
C THR A 74 -0.89 6.69 -7.64
N VAL A 75 -0.70 6.34 -6.36
CA VAL A 75 -1.62 6.66 -5.27
C VAL A 75 -1.82 8.17 -5.16
N GLN A 76 -0.73 8.96 -5.21
CA GLN A 76 -0.84 10.41 -5.12
C GLN A 76 -1.60 11.00 -6.31
N GLY A 77 -1.34 10.51 -7.53
CA GLY A 77 -2.09 10.90 -8.73
C GLY A 77 -3.58 10.57 -8.61
N MET A 78 -3.92 9.36 -8.13
CA MET A 78 -5.30 8.93 -7.93
C MET A 78 -6.00 9.75 -6.83
N LYS A 79 -5.32 10.10 -5.73
CA LYS A 79 -5.88 10.97 -4.69
C LYS A 79 -6.30 12.33 -5.25
N TYR A 80 -5.47 12.95 -6.08
CA TYR A 80 -5.81 14.21 -6.74
C TYR A 80 -6.94 14.05 -7.78
N ALA A 81 -6.91 12.96 -8.55
CA ALA A 81 -7.90 12.73 -9.60
C ALA A 81 -9.30 12.44 -9.04
N PHE A 82 -9.39 11.67 -7.97
CA PHE A 82 -10.67 11.21 -7.41
C PHE A 82 -11.16 12.03 -6.22
N GLY A 83 -10.29 12.66 -5.46
CA GLY A 83 -10.64 13.60 -4.40
C GLY A 83 -11.70 13.12 -3.43
N ARG A 84 -11.72 11.83 -3.04
CA ARG A 84 -12.76 11.21 -2.21
C ARG A 84 -12.62 11.62 -0.75
N GLU A 85 -13.73 11.96 -0.08
CA GLU A 85 -13.77 12.23 1.35
C GLU A 85 -13.64 10.95 2.19
N ARG A 86 -13.04 11.09 3.38
CA ARG A 86 -12.81 9.99 4.31
C ARG A 86 -14.04 9.69 5.16
N PRO A 87 -14.16 8.45 5.72
CA PRO A 87 -15.21 8.14 6.69
C PRO A 87 -15.23 9.07 7.92
N SER A 88 -14.08 9.66 8.28
CA SER A 88 -13.99 10.66 9.36
C SER A 88 -14.58 12.03 8.98
N GLN A 89 -14.82 12.30 7.71
CA GLN A 89 -15.30 13.59 7.20
C GLN A 89 -16.79 13.54 6.80
N THR A 90 -17.28 12.36 6.39
CA THR A 90 -18.65 12.17 5.92
C THR A 90 -19.17 10.78 6.22
N ASP A 91 -20.48 10.62 6.33
CA ASP A 91 -21.15 9.32 6.39
C ASP A 91 -21.53 8.78 5.01
N ASN A 92 -21.38 9.60 3.96
CA ASN A 92 -21.70 9.22 2.59
C ASN A 92 -20.44 8.77 1.83
N PRO A 93 -20.26 7.46 1.54
CA PRO A 93 -19.09 6.96 0.83
C PRO A 93 -19.02 7.36 -0.67
N ASN A 94 -20.03 8.07 -1.18
CA ASN A 94 -20.07 8.54 -2.55
C ASN A 94 -19.65 10.00 -2.73
N GLU A 95 -19.01 10.62 -1.73
CA GLU A 95 -18.47 11.99 -1.82
C GLU A 95 -17.13 11.98 -2.56
N TRP A 96 -17.22 11.97 -3.90
CA TRP A 96 -16.09 12.01 -4.83
C TRP A 96 -15.87 13.43 -5.37
N PHE A 97 -14.63 13.71 -5.80
CA PHE A 97 -14.23 15.01 -6.41
C PHE A 97 -14.42 16.21 -5.48
N LYS A 98 -14.28 15.97 -4.17
CA LYS A 98 -14.40 16.98 -3.11
C LYS A 98 -13.05 17.48 -2.57
N GLY A 99 -11.94 17.09 -3.22
CA GLY A 99 -10.59 17.41 -2.73
C GLY A 99 -10.13 16.57 -1.54
N GLY A 100 -10.88 15.51 -1.18
CA GLY A 100 -10.50 14.56 -0.15
C GLY A 100 -9.32 13.67 -0.58
N GLN A 101 -8.77 12.94 0.36
CA GLN A 101 -7.55 12.12 0.17
C GLN A 101 -7.78 10.66 0.59
N SER A 102 -9.03 10.19 0.48
CA SER A 102 -9.38 8.85 0.91
C SER A 102 -8.97 7.78 -0.09
N PHE A 103 -9.20 8.00 -1.39
CA PHE A 103 -9.01 6.96 -2.41
C PHE A 103 -7.74 7.17 -3.23
N PRO A 104 -6.93 6.12 -3.37
CA PRO A 104 -6.90 4.87 -2.62
C PRO A 104 -6.14 4.99 -1.29
N SER A 105 -6.13 3.92 -0.45
CA SER A 105 -5.30 3.88 0.77
C SER A 105 -3.83 3.77 0.42
N GLY A 106 -3.06 4.81 0.78
CA GLY A 106 -1.62 4.86 0.49
C GLY A 106 -0.80 3.90 1.35
N GLU A 107 -1.15 3.77 2.63
CA GLU A 107 -0.44 2.90 3.57
C GLU A 107 -0.63 1.43 3.21
N VAL A 108 -1.86 1.01 2.92
CA VAL A 108 -2.13 -0.36 2.44
C VAL A 108 -1.41 -0.63 1.12
N ALA A 109 -1.39 0.36 0.21
CA ALA A 109 -0.68 0.24 -1.07
C ALA A 109 0.84 0.09 -0.87
N LEU A 110 1.44 0.86 0.05
CA LEU A 110 2.86 0.77 0.39
C LEU A 110 3.19 -0.62 0.97
N GLN A 111 2.39 -1.11 1.93
CA GLN A 111 2.59 -2.44 2.51
C GLN A 111 2.53 -3.54 1.44
N ALA A 112 1.51 -3.51 0.57
CA ALA A 112 1.36 -4.47 -0.52
C ALA A 112 2.51 -4.38 -1.53
N SER A 113 2.96 -3.18 -1.89
CA SER A 113 4.08 -2.98 -2.81
C SER A 113 5.40 -3.50 -2.26
N PHE A 114 5.60 -3.38 -0.95
CA PHE A 114 6.77 -3.92 -0.26
C PHE A 114 6.78 -5.45 -0.28
N VAL A 115 5.68 -6.11 0.12
CA VAL A 115 5.67 -7.56 0.31
C VAL A 115 5.58 -8.36 -0.98
N THR A 116 4.93 -7.82 -2.01
CA THR A 116 4.65 -8.56 -3.25
C THR A 116 5.91 -9.07 -3.97
N PRO A 117 7.01 -8.31 -4.14
CA PRO A 117 8.23 -8.83 -4.75
C PRO A 117 8.82 -10.02 -3.99
N PHE A 118 8.77 -10.01 -2.65
CA PHE A 118 9.24 -11.13 -1.82
C PHE A 118 8.36 -12.36 -1.99
N ILE A 119 7.03 -12.17 -2.01
CA ILE A 119 6.10 -13.27 -2.22
C ILE A 119 6.29 -13.88 -3.61
N ALA A 120 6.37 -13.04 -4.65
CA ALA A 120 6.59 -13.50 -6.01
C ALA A 120 7.91 -14.28 -6.17
N GLU A 121 8.98 -13.80 -5.53
CA GLU A 121 10.31 -14.38 -5.64
C GLU A 121 10.47 -15.67 -4.84
N TYR A 122 9.84 -15.78 -3.66
CA TYR A 122 10.18 -16.86 -2.73
C TYR A 122 9.05 -17.86 -2.46
N SER A 123 7.78 -17.57 -2.81
CA SER A 123 6.63 -18.38 -2.40
C SER A 123 6.67 -19.82 -2.93
N HIS A 124 7.28 -20.06 -4.07
CA HIS A 124 7.39 -21.40 -4.63
C HIS A 124 8.20 -22.35 -3.73
N ASN A 125 9.31 -21.86 -3.18
CA ASN A 125 10.19 -22.67 -2.32
C ASN A 125 9.91 -22.48 -0.82
N HIS A 126 9.29 -21.36 -0.44
CA HIS A 126 9.04 -20.95 0.93
C HIS A 126 7.61 -20.44 1.09
N PRO A 127 6.59 -21.31 1.14
CA PRO A 127 5.18 -20.88 1.19
C PRO A 127 4.85 -19.99 2.39
N TRP A 128 5.63 -20.05 3.46
CA TRP A 128 5.45 -19.21 4.65
C TRP A 128 5.63 -17.70 4.37
N VAL A 129 6.26 -17.30 3.25
CA VAL A 129 6.39 -15.88 2.90
C VAL A 129 5.04 -15.21 2.64
N TRP A 130 3.97 -15.98 2.37
CA TRP A 130 2.61 -15.47 2.33
C TRP A 130 2.16 -14.83 3.65
N ALA A 131 2.82 -15.15 4.77
CA ALA A 131 2.57 -14.48 6.04
C ALA A 131 2.88 -12.98 6.00
N LEU A 132 3.69 -12.50 5.05
CA LEU A 132 3.95 -11.09 4.83
C LEU A 132 2.68 -10.29 4.47
N GLU A 133 1.66 -10.95 3.88
CA GLU A 133 0.35 -10.34 3.62
C GLU A 133 -0.38 -9.90 4.92
N ALA A 134 0.07 -10.35 6.07
CA ALA A 134 -0.43 -9.84 7.35
C ALA A 134 -0.15 -8.34 7.53
N LEU A 135 0.88 -7.77 6.88
CA LEU A 135 1.21 -6.35 6.95
C LEU A 135 0.11 -5.48 6.29
N PRO A 136 -0.17 -5.61 4.98
CA PRO A 136 -1.25 -4.85 4.36
C PRO A 136 -2.63 -5.20 4.94
N ALA A 137 -2.87 -6.45 5.38
CA ALA A 137 -4.11 -6.85 6.00
C ALA A 137 -4.35 -6.14 7.34
N TYR A 138 -3.33 -6.09 8.21
CA TYR A 138 -3.40 -5.34 9.46
C TYR A 138 -3.70 -3.87 9.20
N ASP A 139 -2.94 -3.27 8.29
CA ASP A 139 -3.08 -1.84 8.00
C ASP A 139 -4.45 -1.52 7.38
N ALA A 140 -4.97 -2.39 6.50
CA ALA A 140 -6.32 -2.26 5.96
C ALA A 140 -7.37 -2.17 7.07
N VAL A 141 -7.34 -3.09 8.05
CA VAL A 141 -8.27 -3.08 9.19
C VAL A 141 -8.06 -1.84 10.06
N ALA A 142 -6.81 -1.52 10.40
CA ALA A 142 -6.47 -0.40 11.25
C ALA A 142 -6.91 0.95 10.63
N ARG A 143 -6.74 1.11 9.32
CA ARG A 143 -7.19 2.31 8.59
C ARG A 143 -8.71 2.45 8.54
N MET A 144 -9.43 1.35 8.41
CA MET A 144 -10.90 1.37 8.49
C MET A 144 -11.38 1.67 9.92
N LYS A 145 -10.74 1.09 10.95
CA LYS A 145 -11.05 1.34 12.36
C LYS A 145 -10.83 2.79 12.77
N THR A 146 -9.76 3.41 12.28
CA THR A 146 -9.48 4.84 12.53
C THR A 146 -10.23 5.78 11.59
N GLN A 147 -11.18 5.26 10.80
CA GLN A 147 -11.99 6.02 9.84
C GLN A 147 -11.15 6.86 8.85
N GLY A 148 -9.95 6.37 8.55
CA GLY A 148 -9.06 6.97 7.56
C GLY A 148 -9.45 6.64 6.13
N HIS A 149 -10.01 5.44 5.90
CA HIS A 149 -10.34 4.91 4.59
C HIS A 149 -11.61 4.07 4.60
N TRP A 150 -12.30 4.03 3.45
CA TRP A 150 -13.40 3.12 3.16
C TRP A 150 -12.88 1.73 2.76
N GLN A 151 -13.76 0.72 2.75
CA GLN A 151 -13.41 -0.65 2.34
C GLN A 151 -12.86 -0.68 0.92
N THR A 152 -13.48 0.03 -0.01
CA THR A 152 -13.00 0.08 -1.40
C THR A 152 -11.70 0.83 -1.56
N ASP A 153 -11.39 1.80 -0.68
CA ASP A 153 -10.10 2.51 -0.70
C ASP A 153 -8.94 1.58 -0.33
N VAL A 154 -9.14 0.71 0.67
CA VAL A 154 -8.10 -0.25 1.08
C VAL A 154 -7.93 -1.36 0.06
N LEU A 155 -9.01 -1.87 -0.55
CA LEU A 155 -8.92 -2.85 -1.62
C LEU A 155 -8.21 -2.29 -2.85
N ALA A 156 -8.54 -1.05 -3.26
CA ALA A 156 -7.87 -0.38 -4.36
C ALA A 156 -6.39 -0.13 -4.07
N GLY A 157 -6.05 0.31 -2.84
CA GLY A 157 -4.67 0.47 -2.41
C GLY A 157 -3.89 -0.84 -2.50
N TRP A 158 -4.46 -1.92 -1.96
CA TRP A 158 -3.86 -3.25 -2.01
C TRP A 158 -3.61 -3.69 -3.47
N ALA A 159 -4.61 -3.55 -4.34
CA ALA A 159 -4.48 -3.89 -5.75
C ALA A 159 -3.37 -3.07 -6.45
N VAL A 160 -3.31 -1.75 -6.22
CA VAL A 160 -2.27 -0.88 -6.79
C VAL A 160 -0.88 -1.32 -6.35
N GLY A 161 -0.68 -1.54 -5.03
CA GLY A 161 0.62 -2.00 -4.51
C GLY A 161 1.03 -3.36 -5.07
N THR A 162 0.10 -4.32 -5.11
CA THR A 162 0.36 -5.65 -5.68
C THR A 162 0.71 -5.60 -7.16
N LEU A 163 0.00 -4.81 -7.96
CA LEU A 163 0.28 -4.67 -9.40
C LEU A 163 1.67 -4.09 -9.66
N TRP A 164 2.06 -3.05 -8.92
CA TRP A 164 3.42 -2.51 -9.03
C TRP A 164 4.48 -3.48 -8.50
N GLY A 165 4.16 -4.26 -7.45
CA GLY A 165 5.03 -5.31 -6.92
C GLY A 165 5.32 -6.41 -7.94
N ILE A 166 4.28 -6.91 -8.61
CA ILE A 166 4.42 -7.90 -9.70
C ILE A 166 5.24 -7.31 -10.84
N TYR A 167 4.89 -6.09 -11.30
CA TYR A 167 5.63 -5.42 -12.36
C TYR A 167 7.12 -5.24 -12.03
N ALA A 168 7.45 -4.81 -10.82
CA ALA A 168 8.83 -4.62 -10.40
C ALA A 168 9.59 -5.95 -10.30
N HIS A 169 8.94 -7.01 -9.82
CA HIS A 169 9.51 -8.36 -9.75
C HIS A 169 9.80 -8.93 -11.15
N ASP A 170 8.86 -8.78 -12.09
CA ASP A 170 9.00 -9.34 -13.46
C ASP A 170 10.07 -8.61 -14.25
N ARG A 171 10.47 -7.41 -13.86
CA ARG A 171 11.60 -6.72 -14.46
C ARG A 171 12.91 -7.37 -14.04
N GLN A 172 13.68 -7.83 -15.02
CA GLN A 172 14.99 -8.46 -14.81
C GLN A 172 16.00 -7.50 -14.13
N THR A 173 15.86 -6.19 -14.38
CA THR A 173 16.70 -5.14 -13.81
C THR A 173 15.85 -4.12 -13.08
N PRO A 174 16.06 -3.91 -11.75
CA PRO A 174 15.51 -2.79 -11.03
C PRO A 174 15.89 -1.48 -11.72
N LEU A 175 15.06 -0.43 -11.57
CA LEU A 175 15.47 0.92 -11.94
C LEU A 175 16.72 1.24 -11.11
N ILE A 176 17.86 1.34 -11.81
CA ILE A 176 19.16 1.33 -11.15
C ILE A 176 19.32 2.61 -10.34
N LEU A 177 19.11 2.54 -9.02
CA LEU A 177 19.80 3.39 -8.08
C LEU A 177 21.11 2.69 -7.73
N GLY A 178 22.07 2.74 -8.66
CA GLY A 178 23.42 2.25 -8.40
C GLY A 178 24.14 3.27 -7.55
N ILE A 179 24.40 2.98 -6.28
CA ILE A 179 25.44 3.69 -5.53
C ILE A 179 26.77 3.14 -6.03
N MET A 180 27.42 3.85 -6.93
CA MET A 180 28.79 3.57 -7.32
C MET A 180 29.76 4.35 -6.41
N PRO A 181 31.04 3.91 -6.29
CA PRO A 181 32.03 4.53 -5.37
C PRO A 181 32.26 6.04 -5.58
N HIS A 182 31.74 6.62 -6.65
CA HIS A 182 31.95 8.02 -7.01
C HIS A 182 30.68 8.78 -7.43
N GLY A 183 29.47 8.31 -7.07
CA GLY A 183 28.24 9.05 -7.38
C GLY A 183 26.98 8.21 -7.37
N ILE A 184 25.84 8.88 -7.50
CA ILE A 184 24.51 8.26 -7.67
C ILE A 184 24.16 8.34 -9.15
N TYR A 185 23.91 7.19 -9.79
CA TYR A 185 23.41 7.14 -11.16
C TYR A 185 21.97 6.65 -11.16
N VAL A 186 21.09 7.42 -11.78
CA VAL A 186 19.72 6.98 -12.12
C VAL A 186 19.73 6.65 -13.61
N GLY A 187 19.58 5.38 -13.96
CA GLY A 187 19.60 4.93 -15.34
C GLY A 187 18.47 3.97 -15.66
N LEU A 188 17.90 4.10 -16.87
CA LEU A 188 17.01 3.10 -17.47
C LEU A 188 17.87 2.21 -18.37
N HIS A 189 17.97 0.91 -18.06
CA HIS A 189 18.56 -0.07 -18.95
C HIS A 189 17.44 -0.81 -19.67
N ALA A 190 17.28 -0.56 -20.96
CA ALA A 190 16.37 -1.30 -21.83
C ALA A 190 17.19 -2.20 -22.77
N THR A 191 16.98 -3.50 -22.73
CA THR A 191 17.42 -4.45 -23.77
C THR A 191 16.30 -4.61 -24.77
N PHE A 192 16.56 -4.32 -26.04
CA PHE A 192 15.65 -4.52 -27.18
C PHE A 192 15.93 -5.87 -27.80
#